data_a5eccb5c5c1d9aa47e43d6c6f96cdc5d
#
_entry.id   a5eccb5c5c1d9aa47e43d6c6f96cdc5d
#
_cell.length_a   1.000
_cell.length_b   1.000
_cell.length_c   1.000
_cell.angle_alpha   90.00
_cell.angle_beta   90.00
_cell.angle_gamma   90.00
#
_symmetry.space_group_name_H-M   'P 1'
#
loop_
_entity.id
_entity.type
_entity.pdbx_description
1 polymer ?
#
loop_
_entity_poly.entity_id
_entity_poly.type
_entity_poly.pdbx_seq_one_letter_code
_entity_poly.pdbx_strand_id
1 'polypeptide(L)'
;KKGELWLLTVKSAEPASGGLAMRSEWETAGTPGNFDFSHVDNLPLRDFLNQASQTFEPICTTDFRRQVWHIPFGVSLIEMAIDRGTVESQGKTAPLCEIELELLSGKVEDIFALTRALQKDHDLYPAIASKAERGYKLYLDQPLIAFRAKPAPVNAGMMPVEAFRSIALGCLEHFQRNEKGLLAGSDAEFIHQARVALRRLRSAIKLFAPVLPPNFVTAYGQTWQTLASALGDARNWDVFVSETLPPILAAFPKHRDARRLQLEGTRRARR
;
A
#
# COMPACT_ATOMS: atom_id res chain seq x y z
N LYS A 1 15.15 0.82 -20.22
CA LYS A 1 16.21 0.10 -20.99
C LYS A 1 16.39 -1.27 -20.34
N LYS A 2 16.43 -2.32 -21.13
CA LYS A 2 16.68 -3.69 -20.68
C LYS A 2 17.96 -4.19 -21.36
N GLY A 3 19.09 -4.17 -20.63
CA GLY A 3 20.40 -4.34 -21.23
C GLY A 3 20.69 -3.23 -22.28
N GLU A 4 21.01 -3.60 -23.50
CA GLU A 4 21.22 -2.67 -24.62
C GLU A 4 19.93 -2.26 -25.33
N LEU A 5 18.82 -2.97 -25.09
CA LEU A 5 17.54 -2.74 -25.76
C LEU A 5 16.75 -1.64 -25.07
N TRP A 6 16.29 -0.66 -25.86
CA TRP A 6 15.30 0.30 -25.42
C TRP A 6 13.89 -0.20 -25.75
N LEU A 7 13.02 -0.13 -24.75
CA LEU A 7 11.60 -0.50 -24.87
C LEU A 7 10.74 0.72 -24.50
N LEU A 8 9.70 0.94 -25.27
CA LEU A 8 8.60 1.83 -24.91
C LEU A 8 7.51 0.99 -24.29
N THR A 9 7.23 1.22 -23.01
CA THR A 9 6.22 0.48 -22.26
C THR A 9 5.15 1.44 -21.76
N VAL A 10 3.91 1.13 -22.05
CA VAL A 10 2.72 1.82 -21.51
C VAL A 10 2.03 0.87 -20.55
N LYS A 11 1.74 1.34 -19.34
CA LYS A 11 1.02 0.56 -18.31
C LYS A 11 -0.24 1.31 -17.92
N SER A 12 -1.40 0.64 -17.91
CA SER A 12 -2.62 1.22 -17.39
C SER A 12 -2.55 1.39 -15.87
N ALA A 13 -3.16 2.47 -15.39
CA ALA A 13 -3.27 2.75 -13.96
C ALA A 13 -4.58 2.16 -13.40
N GLU A 14 -4.69 0.84 -13.30
CA GLU A 14 -5.84 0.26 -12.60
C GLU A 14 -5.60 0.26 -11.08
N PRO A 15 -6.65 0.48 -10.29
CA PRO A 15 -6.52 0.48 -8.84
C PRO A 15 -6.03 -0.88 -8.34
N ALA A 16 -4.84 -0.89 -7.70
CA ALA A 16 -4.36 -2.06 -6.98
C ALA A 16 -5.05 -2.14 -5.62
N SER A 17 -5.44 -3.33 -5.21
CA SER A 17 -6.00 -3.57 -3.89
C SER A 17 -5.27 -4.72 -3.20
N GLY A 18 -4.83 -4.46 -1.96
CA GLY A 18 -4.16 -5.48 -1.17
C GLY A 18 -2.82 -6.00 -1.73
N GLY A 19 -2.16 -5.21 -2.58
CA GLY A 19 -0.93 -5.63 -3.27
C GLY A 19 -1.19 -6.43 -4.55
N LEU A 20 -2.44 -6.78 -4.87
CA LEU A 20 -2.82 -7.39 -6.13
C LEU A 20 -3.18 -6.29 -7.14
N ALA A 21 -2.51 -6.28 -8.28
CA ALA A 21 -2.81 -5.38 -9.39
C ALA A 21 -3.08 -6.18 -10.66
N MET A 22 -4.12 -5.79 -11.39
CA MET A 22 -4.31 -6.18 -12.78
C MET A 22 -4.03 -4.93 -13.61
N ARG A 23 -3.11 -5.03 -14.56
CA ARG A 23 -2.73 -3.90 -15.42
C ARG A 23 -2.60 -4.39 -16.84
N SER A 24 -3.13 -3.61 -17.77
CA SER A 24 -2.76 -3.81 -19.16
C SER A 24 -1.38 -3.20 -19.38
N GLU A 25 -0.54 -3.92 -20.09
CA GLU A 25 0.81 -3.50 -20.42
C GLU A 25 1.03 -3.67 -21.92
N TRP A 26 1.51 -2.61 -22.56
CA TRP A 26 1.88 -2.60 -23.96
C TRP A 26 3.36 -2.28 -24.07
N GLU A 27 4.12 -3.16 -24.69
CA GLU A 27 5.57 -3.01 -24.83
C GLU A 27 5.99 -3.18 -26.29
N THR A 28 6.85 -2.29 -26.76
CA THR A 28 7.47 -2.37 -28.08
C THR A 28 8.91 -1.90 -28.04
N ALA A 29 9.72 -2.33 -29.01
CA ALA A 29 11.05 -1.75 -29.18
C ALA A 29 10.94 -0.27 -29.50
N GLY A 30 11.82 0.53 -28.91
CA GLY A 30 11.78 1.99 -29.07
C GLY A 30 13.14 2.63 -29.08
N THR A 31 13.15 3.93 -29.30
CA THR A 31 14.35 4.78 -29.23
C THR A 31 14.09 5.90 -28.24
N PRO A 32 15.06 6.27 -27.40
CA PRO A 32 14.88 7.38 -26.44
C PRO A 32 14.40 8.66 -27.13
N GLY A 33 13.35 9.27 -26.60
CA GLY A 33 12.76 10.50 -27.11
C GLY A 33 11.83 10.34 -28.30
N ASN A 34 11.69 9.11 -28.85
CA ASN A 34 10.71 8.80 -29.88
C ASN A 34 9.58 7.96 -29.30
N PHE A 35 8.35 8.50 -29.35
CA PHE A 35 7.17 7.89 -28.76
C PHE A 35 6.21 7.44 -29.87
N ASP A 36 6.23 6.13 -30.20
CA ASP A 36 5.28 5.50 -31.09
C ASP A 36 4.30 4.63 -30.25
N PHE A 37 3.06 5.08 -30.13
CA PHE A 37 2.01 4.37 -29.38
C PHE A 37 1.11 3.51 -30.25
N SER A 38 1.50 3.18 -31.49
CA SER A 38 0.71 2.35 -32.42
C SER A 38 0.38 0.97 -31.85
N HIS A 39 1.25 0.44 -30.97
CA HIS A 39 1.09 -0.83 -30.28
C HIS A 39 0.06 -0.81 -29.13
N VAL A 40 -0.44 0.37 -28.71
CA VAL A 40 -1.49 0.50 -27.70
C VAL A 40 -2.85 0.28 -28.35
N ASP A 41 -3.52 -0.81 -28.02
CA ASP A 41 -4.83 -1.17 -28.60
C ASP A 41 -6.01 -0.42 -27.98
N ASN A 42 -5.83 0.17 -26.80
CA ASN A 42 -6.80 1.07 -26.17
C ASN A 42 -6.80 2.42 -26.90
N LEU A 43 -7.75 2.62 -27.82
CA LEU A 43 -7.81 3.80 -28.67
C LEU A 43 -7.87 5.13 -27.91
N PRO A 44 -8.75 5.33 -26.89
CA PRO A 44 -8.77 6.56 -26.11
C PRO A 44 -7.45 6.88 -25.43
N LEU A 45 -6.77 5.87 -24.87
CA LEU A 45 -5.46 6.03 -24.24
C LEU A 45 -4.39 6.39 -25.28
N ARG A 46 -4.38 5.70 -26.43
CA ARG A 46 -3.44 5.99 -27.51
C ARG A 46 -3.58 7.41 -28.02
N ASP A 47 -4.81 7.88 -28.25
CA ASP A 47 -5.07 9.24 -28.73
C ASP A 47 -4.61 10.29 -27.72
N PHE A 48 -4.87 10.07 -26.43
CA PHE A 48 -4.37 10.91 -25.35
C PHE A 48 -2.83 10.97 -25.34
N LEU A 49 -2.16 9.82 -25.43
CA LEU A 49 -0.70 9.72 -25.42
C LEU A 49 -0.08 10.42 -26.64
N ASN A 50 -0.64 10.24 -27.83
CA ASN A 50 -0.18 10.92 -29.04
C ASN A 50 -0.29 12.44 -28.92
N GLN A 51 -1.37 12.96 -28.34
CA GLN A 51 -1.54 14.40 -28.13
C GLN A 51 -0.55 14.94 -27.07
N ALA A 52 -0.34 14.19 -26.00
CA ALA A 52 0.50 14.63 -24.89
C ALA A 52 2.01 14.43 -25.11
N SER A 53 2.40 13.57 -26.07
CA SER A 53 3.79 13.11 -26.22
C SER A 53 4.83 14.21 -26.41
N GLN A 54 4.46 15.32 -27.03
CA GLN A 54 5.37 16.45 -27.24
C GLN A 54 5.68 17.24 -25.96
N THR A 55 4.91 17.03 -24.91
CA THR A 55 5.08 17.68 -23.61
C THR A 55 5.65 16.75 -22.55
N PHE A 56 6.04 15.53 -22.94
CA PHE A 56 6.58 14.57 -21.99
C PHE A 56 7.97 14.97 -21.52
N GLU A 57 8.13 14.98 -20.22
CA GLU A 57 9.40 15.18 -19.55
C GLU A 57 9.72 14.01 -18.64
N PRO A 58 10.99 13.62 -18.50
CA PRO A 58 11.40 12.58 -17.59
C PRO A 58 11.18 13.01 -16.13
N ILE A 59 10.35 12.32 -15.40
CA ILE A 59 10.03 12.63 -14.00
C ILE A 59 10.96 11.91 -13.03
N CYS A 60 11.27 10.65 -13.31
CA CYS A 60 12.15 9.82 -12.49
C CYS A 60 12.85 8.75 -13.32
N THR A 61 13.92 8.24 -12.75
CA THR A 61 14.62 7.06 -13.26
C THR A 61 14.55 5.96 -12.22
N THR A 62 14.27 4.74 -12.67
CA THR A 62 14.44 3.54 -11.86
C THR A 62 15.59 2.72 -12.44
N ASP A 63 16.65 2.55 -11.65
CA ASP A 63 17.78 1.70 -12.01
C ASP A 63 17.86 0.53 -11.05
N PHE A 64 17.69 -0.68 -11.57
CA PHE A 64 17.65 -1.88 -10.75
C PHE A 64 18.09 -3.13 -11.51
N ARG A 65 18.64 -4.07 -10.76
CA ARG A 65 18.91 -5.42 -11.22
C ARG A 65 17.71 -6.30 -10.90
N ARG A 66 17.17 -6.98 -11.93
CA ARG A 66 16.09 -7.97 -11.80
C ARG A 66 16.64 -9.38 -11.90
N GLN A 67 16.26 -10.21 -10.95
CA GLN A 67 16.44 -11.66 -11.03
C GLN A 67 15.07 -12.31 -11.14
N VAL A 68 14.91 -13.25 -12.05
CA VAL A 68 13.61 -13.86 -12.40
C VAL A 68 13.69 -15.38 -12.24
N TRP A 69 12.63 -15.95 -11.66
CA TRP A 69 12.41 -17.40 -11.56
C TRP A 69 10.99 -17.73 -12.00
N HIS A 70 10.84 -18.85 -12.70
CA HIS A 70 9.54 -19.45 -12.97
C HIS A 70 9.31 -20.58 -11.96
N ILE A 71 8.31 -20.43 -11.13
CA ILE A 71 8.03 -21.32 -9.99
C ILE A 71 6.74 -22.08 -10.28
N PRO A 72 6.80 -23.40 -10.50
CA PRO A 72 5.62 -24.25 -10.43
C PRO A 72 5.14 -24.31 -8.97
N PHE A 73 3.90 -23.89 -8.72
CA PHE A 73 3.33 -23.87 -7.38
C PHE A 73 1.84 -24.23 -7.42
N GLY A 74 1.44 -25.29 -6.71
CA GLY A 74 0.10 -25.85 -6.82
C GLY A 74 -0.20 -26.31 -8.27
N VAL A 75 -1.23 -25.72 -8.87
CA VAL A 75 -1.60 -25.95 -10.29
C VAL A 75 -1.14 -24.80 -11.21
N SER A 76 -0.36 -23.88 -10.66
CA SER A 76 0.01 -22.62 -11.32
C SER A 76 1.48 -22.57 -11.69
N LEU A 77 1.77 -21.77 -12.70
CA LEU A 77 3.11 -21.30 -13.02
C LEU A 77 3.17 -19.81 -12.66
N ILE A 78 4.08 -19.45 -11.76
CA ILE A 78 4.24 -18.09 -11.24
C ILE A 78 5.63 -17.59 -11.58
N GLU A 79 5.72 -16.43 -12.22
CA GLU A 79 6.98 -15.70 -12.32
C GLU A 79 7.23 -14.94 -11.02
N MET A 80 8.38 -15.17 -10.42
CA MET A 80 8.88 -14.41 -9.29
C MET A 80 10.05 -13.55 -9.74
N ALA A 81 9.95 -12.25 -9.59
CA ALA A 81 11.03 -11.31 -9.87
C ALA A 81 11.46 -10.59 -8.60
N ILE A 82 12.78 -10.54 -8.36
CA ILE A 82 13.39 -9.74 -7.29
C ILE A 82 14.11 -8.56 -7.92
N ASP A 83 13.65 -7.34 -7.58
CA ASP A 83 14.23 -6.08 -8.03
C ASP A 83 15.03 -5.43 -6.91
N ARG A 84 16.28 -5.10 -7.17
CA ARG A 84 17.17 -4.37 -6.25
C ARG A 84 17.86 -3.23 -6.96
N GLY A 85 17.73 -2.02 -6.43
CA GLY A 85 18.30 -0.82 -7.03
C GLY A 85 17.82 0.46 -6.40
N THR A 86 17.58 1.48 -7.21
CA THR A 86 17.18 2.82 -6.79
C THR A 86 16.08 3.40 -7.65
N VAL A 87 15.34 4.32 -7.07
CA VAL A 87 14.46 5.28 -7.77
C VAL A 87 15.03 6.65 -7.54
N GLU A 88 15.27 7.40 -8.63
CA GLU A 88 15.90 8.72 -8.59
C GLU A 88 15.02 9.77 -9.24
N SER A 89 14.92 10.94 -8.62
CA SER A 89 14.21 12.11 -9.16
C SER A 89 14.76 13.39 -8.53
N GLN A 90 15.04 14.39 -9.35
CA GLN A 90 15.51 15.72 -8.91
C GLN A 90 16.69 15.67 -7.91
N GLY A 91 17.67 14.81 -8.16
CA GLY A 91 18.84 14.63 -7.29
C GLY A 91 18.57 13.90 -5.97
N LYS A 92 17.33 13.43 -5.75
CA LYS A 92 16.96 12.58 -4.60
C LYS A 92 16.95 11.13 -5.02
N THR A 93 17.37 10.25 -4.12
CA THR A 93 17.44 8.80 -4.36
C THR A 93 16.70 8.06 -3.25
N ALA A 94 15.90 7.07 -3.62
CA ALA A 94 15.27 6.13 -2.69
C ALA A 94 15.61 4.69 -3.05
N PRO A 95 15.86 3.81 -2.06
CA PRO A 95 16.16 2.41 -2.31
C PRO A 95 14.94 1.67 -2.88
N LEU A 96 15.21 0.76 -3.82
CA LEU A 96 14.26 -0.18 -4.38
C LEU A 96 14.69 -1.59 -3.98
N CYS A 97 13.83 -2.29 -3.25
CA CYS A 97 13.97 -3.71 -2.96
C CYS A 97 12.57 -4.28 -2.87
N GLU A 98 12.18 -5.07 -3.86
CA GLU A 98 10.83 -5.65 -3.90
C GLU A 98 10.80 -7.00 -4.60
N ILE A 99 9.79 -7.79 -4.27
CA ILE A 99 9.45 -9.04 -4.95
C ILE A 99 8.14 -8.81 -5.70
N GLU A 100 8.14 -9.12 -6.99
CA GLU A 100 6.93 -9.17 -7.82
C GLU A 100 6.59 -10.64 -8.08
N LEU A 101 5.32 -11.01 -7.95
CA LEU A 101 4.79 -12.32 -8.29
C LEU A 101 3.76 -12.13 -9.40
N GLU A 102 3.97 -12.75 -10.55
CA GLU A 102 3.07 -12.70 -11.69
C GLU A 102 2.53 -14.08 -12.01
N LEU A 103 1.19 -14.19 -12.15
CA LEU A 103 0.54 -15.42 -12.54
C LEU A 103 0.64 -15.60 -14.05
N LEU A 104 1.47 -16.52 -14.49
CA LEU A 104 1.57 -16.88 -15.92
C LEU A 104 0.45 -17.82 -16.34
N SER A 105 0.08 -18.77 -15.46
CA SER A 105 -1.06 -19.67 -15.67
C SER A 105 -1.55 -20.26 -14.35
N GLY A 106 -2.80 -20.67 -14.27
CA GLY A 106 -3.38 -21.34 -13.11
C GLY A 106 -4.33 -20.46 -12.30
N LYS A 107 -4.20 -20.46 -10.97
CA LYS A 107 -5.15 -19.84 -10.03
C LYS A 107 -4.52 -18.73 -9.20
N VAL A 108 -5.25 -17.64 -9.02
CA VAL A 108 -4.82 -16.48 -8.20
C VAL A 108 -4.57 -16.88 -6.73
N GLU A 109 -5.30 -17.87 -6.22
CA GLU A 109 -5.13 -18.39 -4.87
C GLU A 109 -3.71 -18.91 -4.61
N ASP A 110 -3.06 -19.45 -5.64
CA ASP A 110 -1.69 -19.96 -5.54
C ASP A 110 -0.66 -18.82 -5.37
N ILE A 111 -0.88 -17.62 -5.95
CA ILE A 111 -0.06 -16.44 -5.65
C ILE A 111 -0.13 -16.10 -4.16
N PHE A 112 -1.33 -16.05 -3.58
CA PHE A 112 -1.49 -15.76 -2.16
C PHE A 112 -0.91 -16.87 -1.28
N ALA A 113 -0.98 -18.12 -1.69
CA ALA A 113 -0.38 -19.23 -0.97
C ALA A 113 1.15 -19.16 -1.00
N LEU A 114 1.76 -18.86 -2.16
CA LEU A 114 3.19 -18.63 -2.30
C LEU A 114 3.65 -17.41 -1.48
N THR A 115 2.90 -16.30 -1.55
CA THR A 115 3.18 -15.11 -0.74
C THR A 115 3.24 -15.43 0.75
N ARG A 116 2.24 -16.19 1.27
CA ARG A 116 2.25 -16.63 2.67
C ARG A 116 3.40 -17.57 3.00
N ALA A 117 3.83 -18.41 2.07
CA ALA A 117 5.00 -19.26 2.26
C ALA A 117 6.28 -18.41 2.39
N LEU A 118 6.47 -17.43 1.52
CA LEU A 118 7.62 -16.52 1.57
C LEU A 118 7.63 -15.67 2.86
N GLN A 119 6.46 -15.23 3.33
CA GLN A 119 6.32 -14.43 4.57
C GLN A 119 6.68 -15.20 5.85
N LYS A 120 6.80 -16.53 5.82
CA LYS A 120 7.24 -17.30 6.99
C LYS A 120 8.72 -17.07 7.33
N ASP A 121 9.51 -16.86 6.30
CA ASP A 121 10.97 -16.81 6.42
C ASP A 121 11.53 -15.40 6.14
N HIS A 122 10.68 -14.48 5.66
CA HIS A 122 11.07 -13.14 5.25
C HIS A 122 10.05 -12.10 5.71
N ASP A 123 10.54 -10.95 6.19
CA ASP A 123 9.72 -9.78 6.57
C ASP A 123 9.19 -9.06 5.33
N LEU A 124 8.16 -9.63 4.70
CA LEU A 124 7.52 -9.11 3.51
C LEU A 124 6.15 -8.52 3.83
N TYR A 125 5.87 -7.37 3.26
CA TYR A 125 4.55 -6.72 3.33
C TYR A 125 4.11 -6.24 1.95
N PRO A 126 2.79 -6.17 1.67
CA PRO A 126 2.27 -5.78 0.36
C PRO A 126 2.73 -4.37 -0.02
N ALA A 127 3.32 -4.22 -1.20
CA ALA A 127 3.65 -2.92 -1.78
C ALA A 127 2.41 -2.35 -2.49
N ILE A 128 1.90 -1.21 -2.01
CA ILE A 128 0.75 -0.53 -2.62
C ILE A 128 1.19 0.43 -3.70
N ALA A 129 2.33 1.11 -3.48
CA ALA A 129 2.86 2.10 -4.39
C ALA A 129 3.72 1.43 -5.47
N SER A 130 3.37 1.64 -6.74
CA SER A 130 4.20 1.24 -7.87
C SER A 130 5.53 2.00 -7.89
N LYS A 131 6.52 1.49 -8.67
CA LYS A 131 7.79 2.21 -8.91
C LYS A 131 7.56 3.64 -9.43
N ALA A 132 6.61 3.80 -10.37
CA ALA A 132 6.24 5.11 -10.91
C ALA A 132 5.65 6.02 -9.83
N GLU A 133 4.73 5.54 -8.98
CA GLU A 133 4.17 6.33 -7.88
C GLU A 133 5.25 6.75 -6.87
N ARG A 134 6.23 5.88 -6.61
CA ARG A 134 7.39 6.21 -5.76
C ARG A 134 8.25 7.31 -6.40
N GLY A 135 8.47 7.24 -7.72
CA GLY A 135 9.17 8.27 -8.50
C GLY A 135 8.44 9.61 -8.44
N TYR A 136 7.13 9.62 -8.63
CA TYR A 136 6.30 10.82 -8.51
C TYR A 136 6.36 11.47 -7.13
N LYS A 137 6.33 10.66 -6.06
CA LYS A 137 6.47 11.17 -4.68
C LYS A 137 7.82 11.84 -4.45
N LEU A 138 8.89 11.27 -5.01
CA LEU A 138 10.21 11.86 -4.98
C LEU A 138 10.28 13.19 -5.76
N TYR A 139 9.69 13.20 -6.97
CA TYR A 139 9.63 14.39 -7.83
C TYR A 139 8.91 15.55 -7.16
N LEU A 140 7.72 15.29 -6.58
CA LEU A 140 6.91 16.29 -5.92
C LEU A 140 7.39 16.67 -4.53
N ASP A 141 8.48 16.08 -4.04
CA ASP A 141 8.98 16.27 -2.67
C ASP A 141 7.89 16.12 -1.60
N GLN A 142 6.97 15.21 -1.85
CA GLN A 142 5.82 15.05 -0.96
C GLN A 142 6.24 14.36 0.32
N PRO A 143 6.03 15.00 1.49
CA PRO A 143 6.22 14.35 2.76
C PRO A 143 5.26 13.17 2.90
N LEU A 144 5.61 12.23 3.75
CA LEU A 144 4.71 11.14 4.11
C LEU A 144 3.54 11.74 4.90
N ILE A 145 2.35 11.75 4.29
CA ILE A 145 1.12 12.31 4.89
C ILE A 145 0.15 11.15 5.16
N ALA A 146 -0.49 11.19 6.34
CA ALA A 146 -1.49 10.21 6.70
C ALA A 146 -2.68 10.22 5.71
N PHE A 147 -2.98 9.05 5.16
CA PHE A 147 -4.05 8.86 4.19
C PHE A 147 -5.40 8.75 4.91
N ARG A 148 -6.36 9.58 4.52
CA ARG A 148 -7.71 9.59 5.09
C ARG A 148 -8.66 8.68 4.33
N ALA A 149 -9.66 8.16 5.03
CA ALA A 149 -10.69 7.32 4.45
C ALA A 149 -11.43 8.01 3.31
N LYS A 150 -11.63 7.29 2.21
CA LYS A 150 -12.54 7.69 1.13
C LYS A 150 -13.89 6.97 1.29
N PRO A 151 -14.99 7.53 0.79
CA PRO A 151 -16.24 6.81 0.64
C PRO A 151 -16.05 5.56 -0.23
N ALA A 152 -16.64 4.44 0.16
CA ALA A 152 -16.64 3.26 -0.69
C ALA A 152 -17.61 3.48 -1.86
N PRO A 153 -17.27 3.07 -3.10
CA PRO A 153 -18.13 3.20 -4.26
C PRO A 153 -19.24 2.12 -4.23
N VAL A 154 -20.24 2.31 -3.38
CA VAL A 154 -21.41 1.42 -3.29
C VAL A 154 -22.64 2.09 -3.92
N ASN A 155 -23.48 1.29 -4.54
CA ASN A 155 -24.75 1.73 -5.13
C ASN A 155 -25.89 0.74 -4.87
N ALA A 156 -27.12 1.14 -5.11
CA ALA A 156 -28.32 0.34 -4.81
C ALA A 156 -28.45 -0.94 -5.66
N GLY A 157 -27.73 -1.05 -6.78
CA GLY A 157 -27.73 -2.23 -7.64
C GLY A 157 -26.76 -3.34 -7.21
N MET A 158 -25.91 -3.06 -6.25
CA MET A 158 -24.95 -4.06 -5.77
C MET A 158 -25.59 -5.14 -4.90
N MET A 159 -25.18 -6.38 -5.11
CA MET A 159 -25.48 -7.44 -4.15
C MET A 159 -24.76 -7.17 -2.81
N PRO A 160 -25.37 -7.59 -1.67
CA PRO A 160 -24.75 -7.31 -0.35
C PRO A 160 -23.30 -7.76 -0.21
N VAL A 161 -22.92 -8.90 -0.80
CA VAL A 161 -21.53 -9.39 -0.77
C VAL A 161 -20.60 -8.51 -1.60
N GLU A 162 -21.05 -7.96 -2.72
CA GLU A 162 -20.28 -7.03 -3.55
C GLU A 162 -20.07 -5.70 -2.82
N ALA A 163 -21.13 -5.18 -2.18
CA ALA A 163 -21.04 -3.99 -1.35
C ALA A 163 -20.06 -4.19 -0.18
N PHE A 164 -20.13 -5.34 0.51
CA PHE A 164 -19.16 -5.70 1.55
C PHE A 164 -17.74 -5.70 1.01
N ARG A 165 -17.51 -6.37 -0.13
CA ARG A 165 -16.18 -6.45 -0.77
C ARG A 165 -15.63 -5.06 -1.08
N SER A 166 -16.43 -4.19 -1.67
CA SER A 166 -16.04 -2.80 -1.98
C SER A 166 -15.64 -2.02 -0.72
N ILE A 167 -16.44 -2.11 0.34
CA ILE A 167 -16.17 -1.45 1.62
C ILE A 167 -14.92 -2.03 2.27
N ALA A 168 -14.78 -3.35 2.32
CA ALA A 168 -13.67 -4.03 2.96
C ALA A 168 -12.34 -3.71 2.27
N LEU A 169 -12.29 -3.74 0.93
CA LEU A 169 -11.12 -3.38 0.15
C LEU A 169 -10.72 -1.91 0.37
N GLY A 170 -11.69 -0.99 0.41
CA GLY A 170 -11.42 0.42 0.74
C GLY A 170 -10.89 0.62 2.17
N CYS A 171 -11.32 -0.20 3.14
CA CYS A 171 -10.77 -0.19 4.49
C CYS A 171 -9.34 -0.73 4.54
N LEU A 172 -9.04 -1.80 3.79
CA LEU A 172 -7.70 -2.37 3.68
C LEU A 172 -6.74 -1.40 3.00
N GLU A 173 -7.14 -0.78 1.90
CA GLU A 173 -6.35 0.27 1.25
C GLU A 173 -6.04 1.41 2.23
N HIS A 174 -7.06 1.87 2.96
CA HIS A 174 -6.90 2.92 3.97
C HIS A 174 -5.89 2.53 5.04
N PHE A 175 -5.92 1.29 5.54
CA PHE A 175 -4.95 0.76 6.51
C PHE A 175 -3.54 0.73 5.91
N GLN A 176 -3.38 0.06 4.78
CA GLN A 176 -2.09 -0.18 4.13
C GLN A 176 -1.38 1.11 3.71
N ARG A 177 -2.12 2.14 3.24
CA ARG A 177 -1.54 3.46 2.90
C ARG A 177 -0.97 4.20 4.11
N ASN A 178 -1.38 3.83 5.32
CA ASN A 178 -0.85 4.39 6.56
C ASN A 178 0.27 3.53 7.19
N GLU A 179 0.43 2.28 6.75
CA GLU A 179 1.35 1.31 7.35
C GLU A 179 2.80 1.80 7.36
N LYS A 180 3.29 2.38 6.27
CA LYS A 180 4.65 2.92 6.19
C LYS A 180 4.91 4.03 7.22
N GLY A 181 3.95 4.94 7.40
CA GLY A 181 4.05 6.01 8.39
C GLY A 181 3.91 5.49 9.82
N LEU A 182 3.05 4.48 10.01
CA LEU A 182 2.90 3.77 11.27
C LEU A 182 4.21 3.12 11.71
N LEU A 183 4.87 2.38 10.81
CA LEU A 183 6.15 1.71 11.09
C LEU A 183 7.31 2.70 11.28
N ALA A 184 7.28 3.85 10.60
CA ALA A 184 8.27 4.90 10.77
C ALA A 184 8.11 5.68 12.08
N GLY A 185 6.96 5.57 12.75
CA GLY A 185 6.67 6.28 14.01
C GLY A 185 6.73 7.81 13.89
N SER A 186 6.52 8.33 12.67
CA SER A 186 6.77 9.73 12.34
C SER A 186 5.68 10.69 12.83
N ASP A 187 4.42 10.22 12.89
CA ASP A 187 3.26 11.03 13.31
C ASP A 187 2.16 10.13 13.87
N ALA A 188 1.56 10.53 14.99
CA ALA A 188 0.45 9.85 15.66
C ALA A 188 -0.83 9.77 14.78
N GLU A 189 -0.94 10.63 13.76
CA GLU A 189 -2.05 10.60 12.81
C GLU A 189 -2.07 9.31 11.98
N PHE A 190 -0.91 8.68 11.68
CA PHE A 190 -0.88 7.37 11.01
C PHE A 190 -1.51 6.28 11.85
N ILE A 191 -1.24 6.26 13.18
CA ILE A 191 -1.90 5.34 14.11
C ILE A 191 -3.39 5.61 14.16
N HIS A 192 -3.80 6.87 14.21
CA HIS A 192 -5.20 7.26 14.22
C HIS A 192 -5.92 6.75 12.97
N GLN A 193 -5.39 7.00 11.79
CA GLN A 193 -5.99 6.59 10.51
C GLN A 193 -5.99 5.05 10.33
N ALA A 194 -4.95 4.36 10.74
CA ALA A 194 -4.92 2.89 10.76
C ALA A 194 -6.03 2.31 11.66
N ARG A 195 -6.24 2.89 12.85
CA ARG A 195 -7.34 2.51 13.75
C ARG A 195 -8.72 2.79 13.16
N VAL A 196 -8.90 3.94 12.50
CA VAL A 196 -10.15 4.26 11.80
C VAL A 196 -10.45 3.21 10.74
N ALA A 197 -9.43 2.83 9.95
CA ALA A 197 -9.56 1.80 8.92
C ALA A 197 -10.02 0.45 9.51
N LEU A 198 -9.35 -0.03 10.55
CA LEU A 198 -9.69 -1.30 11.20
C LEU A 198 -11.07 -1.26 11.90
N ARG A 199 -11.43 -0.15 12.51
CA ARG A 199 -12.76 0.02 13.10
C ARG A 199 -13.86 -0.09 12.05
N ARG A 200 -13.68 0.59 10.90
CA ARG A 200 -14.62 0.54 9.77
C ARG A 200 -14.72 -0.88 9.21
N LEU A 201 -13.58 -1.56 9.00
CA LEU A 201 -13.55 -2.95 8.52
C LEU A 201 -14.29 -3.90 9.46
N ARG A 202 -14.04 -3.81 10.76
CA ARG A 202 -14.74 -4.63 11.77
C ARG A 202 -16.23 -4.34 11.82
N SER A 203 -16.63 -3.08 11.69
CA SER A 203 -18.05 -2.71 11.61
C SER A 203 -18.70 -3.26 10.33
N ALA A 204 -18.01 -3.26 9.20
CA ALA A 204 -18.49 -3.86 7.97
C ALA A 204 -18.65 -5.39 8.10
N ILE A 205 -17.65 -6.10 8.65
CA ILE A 205 -17.76 -7.54 8.90
C ILE A 205 -18.98 -7.86 9.78
N LYS A 206 -19.19 -7.08 10.84
CA LYS A 206 -20.34 -7.28 11.74
C LYS A 206 -21.67 -7.00 11.05
N LEU A 207 -21.76 -5.92 10.26
CA LEU A 207 -22.98 -5.53 9.55
C LEU A 207 -23.38 -6.56 8.51
N PHE A 208 -22.42 -7.08 7.76
CA PHE A 208 -22.64 -8.03 6.67
C PHE A 208 -22.53 -9.50 7.10
N ALA A 209 -22.34 -9.78 8.41
CA ALA A 209 -22.23 -11.15 8.93
C ALA A 209 -23.35 -12.10 8.45
N PRO A 210 -24.63 -11.68 8.32
CA PRO A 210 -25.69 -12.57 7.84
C PRO A 210 -25.53 -13.11 6.41
N VAL A 211 -24.71 -12.42 5.57
CA VAL A 211 -24.50 -12.78 4.16
C VAL A 211 -23.08 -13.28 3.90
N LEU A 212 -22.23 -13.34 4.92
CA LEU A 212 -20.85 -13.81 4.84
C LEU A 212 -20.71 -15.23 5.39
N PRO A 213 -19.75 -16.02 4.91
CA PRO A 213 -19.46 -17.33 5.48
C PRO A 213 -19.11 -17.23 6.97
N PRO A 214 -19.71 -18.04 7.87
CA PRO A 214 -19.47 -17.94 9.32
C PRO A 214 -18.00 -18.10 9.73
N ASN A 215 -17.27 -19.00 9.06
CA ASN A 215 -15.84 -19.20 9.27
C ASN A 215 -15.01 -17.95 8.91
N PHE A 216 -15.39 -17.22 7.86
CA PHE A 216 -14.77 -15.93 7.51
C PHE A 216 -15.01 -14.91 8.62
N VAL A 217 -16.26 -14.75 9.07
CA VAL A 217 -16.62 -13.77 10.12
C VAL A 217 -15.83 -14.05 11.41
N THR A 218 -15.73 -15.30 11.81
CA THR A 218 -15.01 -15.70 13.04
C THR A 218 -13.51 -15.45 12.90
N ALA A 219 -12.89 -15.99 11.85
CA ALA A 219 -11.43 -15.92 11.67
C ALA A 219 -10.94 -14.47 11.52
N TYR A 220 -11.53 -13.73 10.60
CA TYR A 220 -11.09 -12.36 10.33
C TYR A 220 -11.57 -11.35 11.36
N GLY A 221 -12.76 -11.56 11.96
CA GLY A 221 -13.25 -10.74 13.06
C GLY A 221 -12.29 -10.71 14.24
N GLN A 222 -11.80 -11.88 14.66
CA GLN A 222 -10.84 -12.01 15.77
C GLN A 222 -9.48 -11.41 15.42
N THR A 223 -8.94 -11.71 14.24
CA THR A 223 -7.63 -11.20 13.79
C THR A 223 -7.60 -9.67 13.78
N TRP A 224 -8.60 -9.04 13.14
CA TRP A 224 -8.70 -7.59 13.09
C TRP A 224 -9.00 -6.94 14.45
N GLN A 225 -9.66 -7.67 15.36
CA GLN A 225 -9.85 -7.19 16.72
C GLN A 225 -8.53 -7.12 17.48
N THR A 226 -7.70 -8.15 17.41
CA THR A 226 -6.40 -8.19 18.07
C THR A 226 -5.51 -7.04 17.59
N LEU A 227 -5.40 -6.83 16.27
CA LEU A 227 -4.63 -5.73 15.72
C LEU A 227 -5.21 -4.35 16.12
N ALA A 228 -6.54 -4.19 16.07
CA ALA A 228 -7.18 -2.94 16.48
C ALA A 228 -6.97 -2.62 17.96
N SER A 229 -6.88 -3.64 18.82
CA SER A 229 -6.60 -3.46 20.26
C SER A 229 -5.15 -3.00 20.47
N ALA A 230 -4.18 -3.64 19.80
CA ALA A 230 -2.77 -3.25 19.89
C ALA A 230 -2.56 -1.77 19.44
N LEU A 231 -3.13 -1.38 18.29
CA LEU A 231 -3.11 0.02 17.86
C LEU A 231 -3.91 0.94 18.80
N GLY A 232 -4.91 0.37 19.52
CA GLY A 232 -5.67 1.07 20.54
C GLY A 232 -4.80 1.54 21.68
N ASP A 233 -4.02 0.65 22.20
CA ASP A 233 -3.13 0.92 23.31
C ASP A 233 -2.07 1.97 22.93
N ALA A 234 -1.46 1.83 21.74
CA ALA A 234 -0.52 2.82 21.23
C ALA A 234 -1.17 4.22 21.13
N ARG A 235 -2.34 4.34 20.50
CA ARG A 235 -3.04 5.63 20.38
C ARG A 235 -3.47 6.21 21.72
N ASN A 236 -3.85 5.39 22.69
CA ASN A 236 -4.19 5.88 24.02
C ASN A 236 -3.00 6.56 24.70
N TRP A 237 -1.79 6.01 24.51
CA TRP A 237 -0.57 6.64 25.01
C TRP A 237 -0.23 7.93 24.26
N ASP A 238 -0.43 7.99 22.93
CA ASP A 238 -0.25 9.24 22.17
C ASP A 238 -1.19 10.33 22.68
N VAL A 239 -2.49 10.05 22.80
CA VAL A 239 -3.49 11.00 23.32
C VAL A 239 -3.16 11.40 24.74
N PHE A 240 -2.74 10.45 25.59
CA PHE A 240 -2.33 10.77 26.94
C PHE A 240 -1.18 11.78 26.98
N VAL A 241 -0.14 11.56 26.18
CA VAL A 241 1.06 12.41 26.15
C VAL A 241 0.78 13.76 25.47
N SER A 242 -0.04 13.79 24.41
CA SER A 242 -0.27 15.01 23.62
C SER A 242 -1.41 15.89 24.13
N GLU A 243 -2.42 15.29 24.76
CA GLU A 243 -3.65 16.00 25.14
C GLU A 243 -3.90 16.01 26.65
N THR A 244 -3.76 14.86 27.34
CA THR A 244 -4.12 14.73 28.76
C THR A 244 -3.01 15.23 29.68
N LEU A 245 -1.77 14.92 29.37
CA LEU A 245 -0.62 15.23 30.23
C LEU A 245 -0.20 16.71 30.23
N PRO A 246 -0.24 17.47 29.11
CA PRO A 246 0.19 18.86 29.10
C PRO A 246 -0.52 19.77 30.12
N PRO A 247 -1.86 19.76 30.29
CA PRO A 247 -2.51 20.57 31.32
C PRO A 247 -2.13 20.15 32.75
N ILE A 248 -1.85 18.86 32.99
CA ILE A 248 -1.37 18.37 34.27
C ILE A 248 0.03 18.92 34.57
N LEU A 249 0.94 18.89 33.60
CA LEU A 249 2.29 19.44 33.73
C LEU A 249 2.28 20.96 33.94
N ALA A 250 1.35 21.65 33.28
CA ALA A 250 1.17 23.10 33.46
C ALA A 250 0.66 23.44 34.86
N ALA A 251 -0.28 22.65 35.40
CA ALA A 251 -0.82 22.84 36.74
C ALA A 251 0.18 22.45 37.86
N PHE A 252 1.05 21.45 37.57
CA PHE A 252 2.00 20.91 38.56
C PHE A 252 3.45 20.87 38.04
N PRO A 253 4.07 21.99 37.66
CA PRO A 253 5.32 22.04 36.90
C PRO A 253 6.53 21.49 37.66
N LYS A 254 6.49 21.50 38.98
CA LYS A 254 7.59 21.02 39.86
C LYS A 254 7.28 19.67 40.51
N HIS A 255 6.09 19.10 40.28
CA HIS A 255 5.70 17.88 40.95
C HIS A 255 6.45 16.66 40.40
N ARG A 256 7.07 15.87 41.27
CA ARG A 256 7.92 14.72 40.90
C ARG A 256 7.13 13.67 40.12
N ASP A 257 5.90 13.37 40.55
CA ASP A 257 5.08 12.34 39.88
C ASP A 257 4.57 12.79 38.51
N ALA A 258 4.29 14.07 38.30
CA ALA A 258 3.92 14.62 37.02
C ALA A 258 5.07 14.41 35.97
N ARG A 259 6.31 14.67 36.36
CA ARG A 259 7.49 14.40 35.54
C ARG A 259 7.70 12.89 35.29
N ARG A 260 7.47 12.04 36.29
CA ARG A 260 7.52 10.59 36.13
C ARG A 260 6.46 10.09 35.16
N LEU A 261 5.25 10.58 35.21
CA LEU A 261 4.19 10.27 34.25
C LEU A 261 4.56 10.71 32.84
N GLN A 262 5.22 11.85 32.67
CA GLN A 262 5.70 12.31 31.38
C GLN A 262 6.73 11.35 30.77
N LEU A 263 7.74 10.93 31.54
CA LEU A 263 8.77 10.01 31.09
C LEU A 263 8.17 8.65 30.72
N GLU A 264 7.28 8.10 31.54
CA GLU A 264 6.65 6.81 31.30
C GLU A 264 5.69 6.88 30.10
N GLY A 265 4.88 7.91 29.99
CA GLY A 265 3.98 8.13 28.88
C GLY A 265 4.73 8.23 27.55
N THR A 266 5.78 9.05 27.49
CA THR A 266 6.62 9.20 26.29
C THR A 266 7.29 7.87 25.89
N ARG A 267 7.76 7.10 26.89
CA ARG A 267 8.35 5.77 26.63
C ARG A 267 7.36 4.79 26.05
N ARG A 268 6.10 4.81 26.49
CA ARG A 268 5.05 3.90 26.02
C ARG A 268 4.47 4.33 24.67
N ALA A 269 4.38 5.62 24.39
CA ALA A 269 3.95 6.14 23.09
C ALA A 269 4.96 5.80 21.95
N ARG A 270 6.24 5.56 22.28
CA ARG A 270 7.30 5.20 21.29
C ARG A 270 7.47 3.69 21.07
N ARG A 271 6.71 2.85 21.74
CA ARG A 271 6.74 1.40 21.60
C ARG A 271 5.65 0.88 20.68
#